data_1f8ea19fd156a97a64f136979ed50739
#
_entry.id   1f8ea19fd156a97a64f136979ed50739
#
_cell.length_a   1.000
_cell.length_b   1.000
_cell.length_c   1.000
_cell.angle_alpha   90.00
_cell.angle_beta   90.00
_cell.angle_gamma   90.00
#
_symmetry.space_group_name_H-M   'P 1'
#
loop_
_entity.id
_entity.type
_entity.pdbx_description
1 polymer ?
#
loop_
_entity_poly.entity_id
_entity_poly.type
_entity_poly.pdbx_seq_one_letter_code
_entity_poly.pdbx_strand_id
1 'polypeptide(L)'
;MAKQEIKLIANNKKAHHDYFLEEKYEAGVELHGTEVKSLRMGKCSIKEAFVRIEKGEVIIYGMHISPYEKGNIFNKDPLRPKKLLMHKSEIRKLVGKIAEQGYTLVPVEVYFKGSLVKVQIALAKGKKLYDTRQDIAKKDMRREAERDFKIRNLG
;
A
#
# COMPACT_ATOMS: atom_id res chain seq x y z
N MET A 1 -26.58 -16.55 1.84
CA MET A 1 -25.16 -16.76 1.51
C MET A 1 -24.30 -16.35 2.67
N ALA A 2 -23.44 -17.23 3.11
CA ALA A 2 -22.58 -16.93 4.24
C ALA A 2 -21.50 -15.93 3.85
N LYS A 3 -21.31 -14.90 4.65
CA LYS A 3 -20.20 -13.97 4.46
C LYS A 3 -18.90 -14.67 4.82
N GLN A 4 -17.87 -14.44 4.01
CA GLN A 4 -16.56 -14.93 4.36
C GLN A 4 -16.05 -14.13 5.56
N GLU A 5 -15.55 -14.85 6.53
CA GLU A 5 -14.99 -14.24 7.71
C GLU A 5 -13.68 -13.54 7.36
N ILE A 6 -13.52 -12.33 7.85
CA ILE A 6 -12.31 -11.55 7.65
C ILE A 6 -11.53 -11.53 8.95
N LYS A 7 -10.28 -11.99 8.87
CA LYS A 7 -9.37 -11.99 10.00
C LYS A 7 -8.16 -11.16 9.70
N LEU A 8 -8.02 -10.02 10.37
CA LEU A 8 -6.89 -9.13 10.17
C LEU A 8 -5.59 -9.79 10.62
N ILE A 9 -4.57 -9.72 9.78
CA ILE A 9 -3.23 -10.25 10.07
C ILE A 9 -2.28 -9.11 10.40
N ALA A 10 -2.26 -8.08 9.56
CA ALA A 10 -1.35 -6.95 9.74
C ALA A 10 -2.03 -5.68 9.26
N ASN A 11 -1.68 -4.58 9.90
CA ASN A 11 -2.22 -3.26 9.60
C ASN A 11 -1.07 -2.28 9.50
N ASN A 12 -1.12 -1.42 8.51
CA ASN A 12 -0.08 -0.41 8.29
C ASN A 12 -0.55 0.94 8.83
N LYS A 13 -0.36 1.15 10.12
CA LYS A 13 -0.74 2.41 10.76
C LYS A 13 0.05 3.59 10.20
N LYS A 14 1.30 3.35 9.82
CA LYS A 14 2.16 4.36 9.24
C LYS A 14 1.60 4.89 7.94
N ALA A 15 0.96 4.03 7.14
CA ALA A 15 0.34 4.46 5.90
C ALA A 15 -0.78 5.47 6.16
N HIS A 16 -1.59 5.21 7.18
CA HIS A 16 -2.65 6.16 7.56
C HIS A 16 -2.10 7.47 8.08
N HIS A 17 -0.95 7.42 8.73
CA HIS A 17 -0.31 8.60 9.28
C HIS A 17 0.40 9.42 8.20
N ASP A 18 1.13 8.76 7.32
CA ASP A 18 2.02 9.40 6.36
C ASP A 18 1.38 9.74 5.02
N TYR A 19 0.22 9.15 4.72
CA TYR A 19 -0.41 9.28 3.41
C TYR A 19 -1.88 9.63 3.51
N PHE A 20 -2.35 10.39 2.53
CA PHE A 20 -3.77 10.50 2.28
C PHE A 20 -4.17 9.30 1.42
N LEU A 21 -5.00 8.42 1.97
CA LEU A 21 -5.45 7.22 1.27
C LEU A 21 -6.74 7.54 0.54
N GLU A 22 -6.76 7.35 -0.77
CA GLU A 22 -7.94 7.72 -1.56
C GLU A 22 -8.72 6.50 -2.02
N GLU A 23 -8.29 5.83 -3.07
CA GLU A 23 -9.01 4.64 -3.53
C GLU A 23 -8.34 3.39 -3.00
N LYS A 24 -9.15 2.47 -2.47
CA LYS A 24 -8.65 1.21 -1.92
C LYS A 24 -9.05 0.06 -2.83
N TYR A 25 -8.14 -0.90 -2.95
CA TYR A 25 -8.34 -2.10 -3.76
C TYR A 25 -7.95 -3.33 -2.96
N GLU A 26 -8.71 -4.40 -3.18
CA GLU A 26 -8.38 -5.69 -2.57
C GLU A 26 -7.67 -6.53 -3.61
N ALA A 27 -6.48 -7.02 -3.26
CA ALA A 27 -5.70 -7.86 -4.15
C ALA A 27 -5.43 -9.21 -3.51
N GLY A 28 -5.39 -10.25 -4.33
CA GLY A 28 -4.85 -11.52 -3.88
C GLY A 28 -3.34 -11.43 -3.81
N VAL A 29 -2.69 -12.42 -3.25
CA VAL A 29 -1.23 -12.46 -3.17
C VAL A 29 -0.74 -13.88 -3.37
N GLU A 30 0.31 -14.03 -4.18
CA GLU A 30 0.92 -15.33 -4.39
C GLU A 30 1.86 -15.65 -3.24
N LEU A 31 1.56 -16.74 -2.52
CA LEU A 31 2.32 -17.15 -1.36
C LEU A 31 2.63 -18.63 -1.42
N HIS A 32 3.72 -19.00 -0.76
CA HIS A 32 4.05 -20.40 -0.56
C HIS A 32 3.41 -20.91 0.73
N GLY A 33 3.30 -22.23 0.86
CA GLY A 33 2.63 -22.85 2.01
C GLY A 33 3.18 -22.43 3.36
N THR A 34 4.51 -22.32 3.46
CA THR A 34 5.15 -21.91 4.72
C THR A 34 4.81 -20.46 5.05
N GLU A 35 4.68 -19.61 4.04
CA GLU A 35 4.29 -18.21 4.24
C GLU A 35 2.86 -18.13 4.76
N VAL A 36 1.95 -18.90 4.18
CA VAL A 36 0.57 -18.92 4.64
C VAL A 36 0.48 -19.37 6.09
N LYS A 37 1.27 -20.39 6.45
CA LYS A 37 1.30 -20.90 7.83
C LYS A 37 1.78 -19.84 8.80
N SER A 38 2.80 -19.07 8.43
CA SER A 38 3.28 -17.97 9.26
C SER A 38 2.23 -16.89 9.41
N LEU A 39 1.49 -16.60 8.34
CA LEU A 39 0.41 -15.61 8.39
C LEU A 39 -0.70 -16.06 9.33
N ARG A 40 -1.02 -17.36 9.36
CA ARG A 40 -2.01 -17.88 10.30
C ARG A 40 -1.59 -17.65 11.74
N MET A 41 -0.30 -17.56 12.00
CA MET A 41 0.24 -17.26 13.32
C MET A 41 0.42 -15.76 13.55
N GLY A 42 -0.01 -14.94 12.60
CA GLY A 42 0.07 -13.48 12.71
C GLY A 42 1.49 -12.93 12.56
N LYS A 43 2.40 -13.68 11.99
CA LYS A 43 3.81 -13.28 11.89
C LYS A 43 4.09 -12.56 10.58
N CYS A 44 3.54 -11.36 10.46
CA CYS A 44 3.67 -10.55 9.26
C CYS A 44 3.79 -9.08 9.62
N SER A 45 4.61 -8.36 8.87
CA SER A 45 4.71 -6.90 9.01
C SER A 45 4.72 -6.27 7.63
N ILE A 46 3.91 -5.22 7.47
CA ILE A 46 3.90 -4.43 6.23
C ILE A 46 4.28 -2.99 6.50
N LYS A 47 4.87 -2.72 7.66
CA LYS A 47 5.23 -1.37 8.07
C LYS A 47 6.16 -0.67 7.08
N GLU A 48 7.11 -1.41 6.52
CA GLU A 48 8.06 -0.88 5.55
C GLU A 48 7.73 -1.33 4.12
N ALA A 49 6.56 -1.90 3.91
CA ALA A 49 6.20 -2.44 2.61
C ALA A 49 5.76 -1.33 1.65
N PHE A 50 5.99 -1.57 0.38
CA PHE A 50 5.53 -0.68 -0.67
C PHE A 50 5.16 -1.51 -1.90
N VAL A 51 4.36 -0.94 -2.78
CA VAL A 51 3.83 -1.64 -3.95
C VAL A 51 4.29 -0.92 -5.21
N ARG A 52 4.70 -1.70 -6.20
CA ARG A 52 5.09 -1.19 -7.51
C ARG A 52 4.40 -1.96 -8.61
N ILE A 53 4.19 -1.30 -9.74
CA ILE A 53 3.69 -1.95 -10.93
C ILE A 53 4.85 -2.02 -11.90
N GLU A 54 5.24 -3.25 -12.24
CA GLU A 54 6.37 -3.52 -13.11
C GLU A 54 5.92 -4.47 -14.21
N LYS A 55 6.11 -4.06 -15.47
CA LYS A 55 5.77 -4.89 -16.63
C LYS A 55 4.33 -5.43 -16.58
N GLY A 56 3.41 -4.57 -16.14
CA GLY A 56 2.00 -4.95 -16.07
C GLY A 56 1.64 -5.82 -14.88
N GLU A 57 2.57 -6.04 -13.96
CA GLU A 57 2.34 -6.82 -12.75
C GLU A 57 2.46 -5.95 -11.52
N VAL A 58 1.62 -6.22 -10.53
CA VAL A 58 1.64 -5.50 -9.26
C VAL A 58 2.43 -6.33 -8.27
N ILE A 59 3.49 -5.74 -7.70
CA ILE A 59 4.39 -6.48 -6.80
C ILE A 59 4.53 -5.71 -5.49
N ILE A 60 4.41 -6.42 -4.38
CA ILE A 60 4.65 -5.85 -3.06
C ILE A 60 6.05 -6.20 -2.59
N TYR A 61 6.78 -5.18 -2.18
CA TYR A 61 8.14 -5.28 -1.64
C TYR A 61 8.13 -4.93 -0.16
N GLY A 62 9.05 -5.49 0.57
CA GLY A 62 9.21 -5.16 1.98
C GLY A 62 8.16 -5.73 2.90
N MET A 63 7.30 -6.61 2.40
CA MET A 63 6.36 -7.34 3.23
C MET A 63 7.11 -8.46 3.92
N HIS A 64 7.29 -8.34 5.23
CA HIS A 64 8.03 -9.31 6.00
C HIS A 64 7.09 -10.42 6.49
N ILE A 65 7.42 -11.65 6.15
CA ILE A 65 6.72 -12.84 6.66
C ILE A 65 7.78 -13.68 7.34
N SER A 66 7.67 -13.84 8.67
CA SER A 66 8.65 -14.60 9.44
C SER A 66 8.73 -16.04 8.97
N PRO A 67 9.91 -16.66 8.97
CA PRO A 67 10.01 -18.07 8.59
C PRO A 67 9.16 -18.92 9.52
N TYR A 68 8.52 -19.92 8.94
CA TYR A 68 7.77 -20.89 9.72
C TYR A 68 8.75 -21.89 10.34
N GLU A 69 8.78 -21.97 11.65
CA GLU A 69 9.76 -22.79 12.36
C GLU A 69 9.81 -24.23 11.88
N LYS A 70 8.66 -24.79 11.58
CA LYS A 70 8.58 -26.19 11.12
C LYS A 70 8.78 -26.33 9.62
N GLY A 71 9.01 -25.23 8.92
CA GLY A 71 9.19 -25.25 7.46
C GLY A 71 10.60 -25.58 7.03
N ASN A 72 11.58 -25.25 7.87
CA ASN A 72 12.99 -25.53 7.59
C ASN A 72 13.42 -25.12 6.17
N ILE A 73 13.82 -26.11 5.36
CA ILE A 73 14.31 -25.86 4.00
C ILE A 73 13.24 -25.34 3.05
N PHE A 74 11.96 -25.44 3.41
CA PHE A 74 10.87 -24.96 2.57
C PHE A 74 10.54 -23.49 2.82
N ASN A 75 11.19 -22.88 3.80
CA ASN A 75 10.97 -21.46 4.07
C ASN A 75 11.56 -20.59 2.96
N LYS A 76 10.88 -19.49 2.67
CA LYS A 76 11.34 -18.52 1.70
C LYS A 76 11.96 -17.33 2.43
N ASP A 77 12.70 -16.51 1.68
CA ASP A 77 13.25 -15.26 2.20
C ASP A 77 12.10 -14.45 2.81
N PRO A 78 12.21 -14.02 4.08
CA PRO A 78 11.14 -13.24 4.71
C PRO A 78 10.73 -11.99 3.95
N LEU A 79 11.65 -11.40 3.20
CA LEU A 79 11.39 -10.18 2.42
C LEU A 79 11.26 -10.43 0.93
N ARG A 80 11.01 -11.66 0.54
CA ARG A 80 10.81 -12.00 -0.88
C ARG A 80 9.73 -11.11 -1.50
N PRO A 81 10.00 -10.49 -2.66
CA PRO A 81 8.93 -9.77 -3.37
C PRO A 81 7.80 -10.72 -3.72
N LYS A 82 6.56 -10.25 -3.57
CA LYS A 82 5.39 -11.09 -3.77
C LYS A 82 4.48 -10.44 -4.80
N LYS A 83 3.96 -11.25 -5.70
CA LYS A 83 3.06 -10.76 -6.73
C LYS A 83 1.66 -10.63 -6.17
N LEU A 84 1.05 -9.48 -6.39
CA LEU A 84 -0.35 -9.25 -6.05
C LEU A 84 -1.22 -9.58 -7.26
N LEU A 85 -2.36 -10.21 -6.99
CA LEU A 85 -3.26 -10.66 -8.03
C LEU A 85 -4.44 -9.71 -8.14
N MET A 86 -4.51 -9.00 -9.27
CA MET A 86 -5.57 -8.04 -9.54
C MET A 86 -6.05 -8.21 -10.98
N HIS A 87 -7.23 -7.70 -11.25
CA HIS A 87 -7.76 -7.71 -12.62
C HIS A 87 -6.95 -6.74 -13.48
N LYS A 88 -6.75 -7.09 -14.74
CA LYS A 88 -6.00 -6.25 -15.66
C LYS A 88 -6.59 -4.86 -15.80
N SER A 89 -7.92 -4.75 -15.77
CA SER A 89 -8.60 -3.46 -15.85
C SER A 89 -8.24 -2.57 -14.65
N GLU A 90 -8.15 -3.17 -13.46
CA GLU A 90 -7.76 -2.44 -12.27
C GLU A 90 -6.32 -1.96 -12.38
N ILE A 91 -5.43 -2.84 -12.85
CA ILE A 91 -4.02 -2.51 -13.01
C ILE A 91 -3.85 -1.34 -13.99
N ARG A 92 -4.55 -1.37 -15.11
CA ARG A 92 -4.47 -0.29 -16.09
C ARG A 92 -4.94 1.04 -15.51
N LYS A 93 -6.03 0.99 -14.73
CA LYS A 93 -6.54 2.19 -14.08
C LYS A 93 -5.53 2.76 -13.09
N LEU A 94 -4.89 1.89 -12.33
CA LEU A 94 -3.86 2.31 -11.36
C LEU A 94 -2.66 2.92 -12.06
N VAL A 95 -2.20 2.31 -13.14
CA VAL A 95 -1.07 2.83 -13.92
C VAL A 95 -1.37 4.24 -14.39
N GLY A 96 -2.57 4.46 -14.92
CA GLY A 96 -2.97 5.78 -15.41
C GLY A 96 -2.98 6.83 -14.30
N LYS A 97 -3.54 6.49 -13.16
CA LYS A 97 -3.61 7.44 -12.04
C LYS A 97 -2.25 7.77 -11.47
N ILE A 98 -1.38 6.77 -11.35
CA ILE A 98 -0.01 7.00 -10.86
C ILE A 98 0.74 7.92 -11.81
N ALA A 99 0.63 7.68 -13.11
CA ALA A 99 1.33 8.48 -14.11
C ALA A 99 0.79 9.90 -14.18
N GLU A 100 -0.52 10.07 -14.13
CA GLU A 100 -1.14 11.39 -14.32
C GLU A 100 -1.11 12.27 -13.09
N GLN A 101 -1.30 11.69 -11.91
CA GLN A 101 -1.54 12.48 -10.69
C GLN A 101 -0.48 12.31 -9.62
N GLY A 102 0.56 11.54 -9.91
CA GLY A 102 1.66 11.35 -8.96
C GLY A 102 1.27 10.57 -7.72
N TYR A 103 0.27 9.72 -7.82
CA TYR A 103 -0.08 8.82 -6.73
C TYR A 103 0.97 7.74 -6.57
N THR A 104 1.04 7.19 -5.38
CA THR A 104 1.79 5.96 -5.14
C THR A 104 0.83 4.91 -4.60
N LEU A 105 1.29 3.67 -4.56
CA LEU A 105 0.51 2.58 -3.99
C LEU A 105 1.12 2.16 -2.67
N VAL A 106 0.29 2.06 -1.64
CA VAL A 106 0.75 1.61 -0.32
C VAL A 106 -0.13 0.47 0.16
N PRO A 107 0.46 -0.55 0.80
CA PRO A 107 -0.35 -1.61 1.41
C PRO A 107 -0.91 -1.09 2.72
N VAL A 108 -2.18 -1.35 2.95
CA VAL A 108 -2.89 -0.85 4.13
C VAL A 108 -3.12 -1.95 5.14
N GLU A 109 -3.61 -3.09 4.68
CA GLU A 109 -3.93 -4.22 5.54
C GLU A 109 -3.66 -5.54 4.85
N VAL A 110 -3.33 -6.54 5.65
CA VAL A 110 -3.26 -7.93 5.20
C VAL A 110 -4.24 -8.72 6.05
N TYR A 111 -5.05 -9.52 5.41
CA TYR A 111 -6.08 -10.27 6.14
C TYR A 111 -6.44 -11.56 5.43
N PHE A 112 -7.03 -12.49 6.19
CA PHE A 112 -7.66 -13.67 5.61
C PHE A 112 -9.12 -13.32 5.30
N LYS A 113 -9.53 -13.70 4.11
CA LYS A 113 -10.94 -13.64 3.73
C LYS A 113 -11.34 -15.08 3.45
N GLY A 114 -11.99 -15.71 4.43
CA GLY A 114 -12.15 -17.16 4.42
C GLY A 114 -10.78 -17.81 4.51
N SER A 115 -10.42 -18.64 3.55
CA SER A 115 -9.12 -19.32 3.51
C SER A 115 -8.10 -18.59 2.63
N LEU A 116 -8.48 -17.48 2.00
CA LEU A 116 -7.62 -16.74 1.09
C LEU A 116 -6.96 -15.55 1.79
N VAL A 117 -5.69 -15.32 1.47
CA VAL A 117 -4.98 -14.15 1.96
C VAL A 117 -5.20 -13.01 0.98
N LYS A 118 -5.60 -11.86 1.51
CA LYS A 118 -5.81 -10.65 0.72
C LYS A 118 -4.96 -9.52 1.27
N VAL A 119 -4.54 -8.64 0.38
CA VAL A 119 -3.82 -7.42 0.73
C VAL A 119 -4.66 -6.25 0.23
N GLN A 120 -5.01 -5.36 1.16
CA GLN A 120 -5.68 -4.12 0.76
C GLN A 120 -4.61 -3.10 0.44
N ILE A 121 -4.64 -2.57 -0.76
CA ILE A 121 -3.73 -1.51 -1.17
C ILE A 121 -4.54 -0.25 -1.48
N ALA A 122 -3.89 0.89 -1.44
CA ALA A 122 -4.56 2.16 -1.68
C ALA A 122 -3.71 3.07 -2.55
N LEU A 123 -4.40 3.85 -3.39
CA LEU A 123 -3.78 4.98 -4.05
C LEU A 123 -3.60 6.06 -3.00
N ALA A 124 -2.41 6.60 -2.90
CA ALA A 124 -2.06 7.47 -1.80
C ALA A 124 -1.18 8.62 -2.24
N LYS A 125 -1.30 9.72 -1.51
CA LYS A 125 -0.39 10.87 -1.65
C LYS A 125 0.28 11.07 -0.30
N GLY A 126 1.59 11.30 -0.30
CA GLY A 126 2.32 11.52 0.93
C GLY A 126 1.88 12.79 1.61
N LYS A 127 1.44 12.69 2.85
CA LYS A 127 1.02 13.86 3.62
C LYS A 127 2.14 14.85 3.83
N LYS A 128 3.30 14.35 4.16
CA LYS A 128 4.44 15.22 4.45
C LYS A 128 4.80 16.07 3.24
N LEU A 129 4.90 15.44 2.08
CA LEU A 129 5.21 16.17 0.86
C LEU A 129 4.05 17.07 0.45
N TYR A 130 2.83 16.54 0.55
CA TYR A 130 1.63 17.29 0.22
C TYR A 130 1.46 18.48 1.15
N ASP A 131 1.63 18.24 2.46
CA ASP A 131 1.50 19.31 3.46
C ASP A 131 2.55 20.39 3.25
N THR A 132 3.77 20.00 2.90
CA THR A 132 4.83 20.95 2.60
C THR A 132 4.44 21.83 1.41
N ARG A 133 3.88 21.25 0.37
CA ARG A 133 3.38 22.00 -0.78
C ARG A 133 2.25 22.93 -0.38
N GLN A 134 1.33 22.43 0.43
CA GLN A 134 0.22 23.24 0.91
C GLN A 134 0.72 24.38 1.78
N ASP A 135 1.66 24.11 2.64
CA ASP A 135 2.25 25.13 3.50
C ASP A 135 2.96 26.19 2.68
N ILE A 136 3.73 25.78 1.69
CA ILE A 136 4.40 26.71 0.79
C ILE A 136 3.38 27.53 0.03
N ALA A 137 2.36 26.90 -0.52
CA ALA A 137 1.29 27.58 -1.24
C ALA A 137 0.55 28.55 -0.34
N LYS A 138 0.23 28.12 0.87
CA LYS A 138 -0.45 28.96 1.84
C LYS A 138 0.40 30.16 2.23
N LYS A 139 1.69 29.93 2.43
CA LYS A 139 2.61 31.03 2.74
C LYS A 139 2.71 32.00 1.56
N ASP A 140 2.82 31.46 0.36
CA ASP A 140 2.89 32.28 -0.84
C ASP A 140 1.58 33.04 -1.05
N MET A 141 0.46 32.36 -0.87
CA MET A 141 -0.84 32.99 -0.98
C MET A 141 -1.04 34.05 0.08
N ARG A 142 -0.57 33.82 1.28
CA ARG A 142 -0.63 34.81 2.33
C ARG A 142 0.29 35.99 2.03
N ARG A 143 1.48 35.71 1.52
CA ARG A 143 2.39 36.77 1.11
C ARG A 143 1.87 37.49 -0.10
N GLU A 144 1.25 36.76 -1.02
CA GLU A 144 0.61 37.36 -2.17
C GLU A 144 -0.69 38.06 -1.82
N ALA A 145 -1.45 37.46 -0.90
CA ALA A 145 -2.64 38.11 -0.37
C ALA A 145 -2.25 39.23 0.56
N GLU A 146 -1.08 39.10 1.16
CA GLU A 146 -0.47 40.16 1.95
C GLU A 146 0.34 41.09 1.10
N ARG A 147 0.83 40.58 -0.03
CA ARG A 147 1.49 41.32 -1.07
C ARG A 147 0.51 41.75 -2.10
N ASP A 148 -0.19 40.85 -2.36
CA ASP A 148 -1.33 40.68 -3.05
C ASP A 148 -1.85 39.42 -2.60
N PHE A 149 -1.59 38.23 -2.47
CA PHE A 149 -1.75 36.83 -2.11
C PHE A 149 -1.14 35.92 -2.57
N LYS A 150 -0.62 36.12 -3.46
CA LYS A 150 -0.47 35.35 -3.59
C LYS A 150 -0.02 34.47 -4.13
N ILE A 151 0.12 35.01 -4.79
CA ILE A 151 0.37 34.27 -5.03
C ILE A 151 0.53 33.38 -5.35
N ARG A 152 0.12 33.60 -6.06
CA ARG A 152 -0.06 32.55 -6.08
C ARG A 152 0.34 31.52 -6.39
N ASN A 153 0.39 31.61 -6.77
CA ASN A 153 0.75 30.69 -6.49
C ASN A 153 1.32 29.90 -6.51
N LEU A 154 1.65 30.58 -6.72
CA LEU A 154 2.29 29.57 -6.50
C LEU A 154 1.84 28.41 -6.38
N GLY A 155 1.60 28.16 -6.51
CA GLY A 155 1.14 27.01 -6.30
C GLY A 155 0.55 26.18 -7.06
#